data_24c2edc102526d73c0ce829b0d71e7a6
#
_entry.id   24c2edc102526d73c0ce829b0d71e7a6
#
_cell.length_a   1.000
_cell.length_b   1.000
_cell.length_c   1.000
_cell.angle_alpha   90.00
_cell.angle_beta   90.00
_cell.angle_gamma   90.00
#
_symmetry.space_group_name_H-M   'P 1'
#
loop_
_entity.id
_entity.type
_entity.pdbx_description
1 polymer ?
#
loop_
_entity_poly.entity_id
_entity_poly.type
_entity_poly.pdbx_seq_one_letter_code
_entity_poly.pdbx_strand_id
1 'polypeptide(L)'
;MTGNTLGWVIVAFVLYLLMMIAIGALYAKGNNNSEDYFLGGRKLNGFVAALSAQAWDMSGWLLMGLPGAIYLTGVGGDGWIAIGLFIGTTLNWLLIATKLRRYTIRANNSVTLPTYFENRFHDEKKVLMTVSSITIVVFFLVYCASALSAGGQLFESVFGIDYHVALTIGALVVLVYTFLGGFTAVCVTDFIQGMLMLVGILAVPLFAYHFLTSGGTTLSAGLEASGADSANFLNLMKNGDGSNNIISVISGLGWGLGYFGMPHILVRFMAVRDEKEMTKSKATAISWVALSLGFAVFIGILGRAYLPELVNGNNEKVFIEMIKKVFTVEMRAPFIAGLFLCGILAAIMSTADSQLLVSASSVAEDIFKGLLKKDADDKTVMNVSRVTVLVVAVLAYIIAWNPNNTVMGLVSNAWAGLGAAFGPLVVMSLYWKRTNFPGAVAGIVTGALAVIIWDYIPLVGGQTLGKATGLYSLVVGFGLGLIAIIAVSLATKAPSEEMLQEFEDVKANRL
;
A
#
# COMPACT_ATOMS: atom_id res chain seq x y z
N MET A 1 -6.13 -26.72 10.11
CA MET A 1 -6.77 -27.65 9.14
C MET A 1 -5.94 -28.94 9.12
N THR A 2 -6.57 -30.10 8.95
CA THR A 2 -5.86 -31.39 8.98
C THR A 2 -6.37 -32.34 7.86
N GLY A 3 -5.56 -33.37 7.53
CA GLY A 3 -5.94 -34.44 6.63
C GLY A 3 -6.32 -33.98 5.23
N ASN A 4 -7.41 -34.55 4.68
CA ASN A 4 -7.86 -34.31 3.30
C ASN A 4 -8.23 -32.83 3.02
N THR A 5 -8.74 -32.11 4.02
CA THR A 5 -9.04 -30.67 3.93
C THR A 5 -7.79 -29.85 3.63
N LEU A 6 -6.70 -30.10 4.35
CA LEU A 6 -5.42 -29.42 4.13
C LEU A 6 -4.86 -29.79 2.72
N GLY A 7 -4.98 -31.04 2.30
CA GLY A 7 -4.52 -31.48 0.98
C GLY A 7 -5.15 -30.68 -0.17
N TRP A 8 -6.47 -30.45 -0.16
CA TRP A 8 -7.13 -29.65 -1.17
C TRP A 8 -6.75 -28.17 -1.15
N VAL A 9 -6.51 -27.62 0.03
CA VAL A 9 -6.00 -26.25 0.17
C VAL A 9 -4.59 -26.13 -0.42
N ILE A 10 -3.70 -27.08 -0.14
CA ILE A 10 -2.35 -27.14 -0.73
C ILE A 10 -2.43 -27.23 -2.27
N VAL A 11 -3.32 -28.05 -2.81
CA VAL A 11 -3.52 -28.14 -4.28
C VAL A 11 -3.88 -26.77 -4.86
N ALA A 12 -4.80 -26.02 -4.23
CA ALA A 12 -5.16 -24.68 -4.69
C ALA A 12 -3.96 -23.71 -4.66
N PHE A 13 -3.16 -23.72 -3.58
CA PHE A 13 -1.96 -22.90 -3.46
C PHE A 13 -0.91 -23.24 -4.53
N VAL A 14 -0.65 -24.51 -4.75
CA VAL A 14 0.32 -24.97 -5.77
C VAL A 14 -0.14 -24.55 -7.18
N LEU A 15 -1.40 -24.76 -7.52
CA LEU A 15 -1.95 -24.35 -8.82
C LEU A 15 -1.86 -22.83 -9.02
N TYR A 16 -2.20 -22.05 -7.99
CA TYR A 16 -2.07 -20.59 -8.01
C TYR A 16 -0.62 -20.16 -8.25
N LEU A 17 0.34 -20.68 -7.46
CA LEU A 17 1.76 -20.32 -7.59
C LEU A 17 2.33 -20.72 -8.96
N LEU A 18 2.00 -21.92 -9.47
CA LEU A 18 2.41 -22.35 -10.80
C LEU A 18 1.87 -21.43 -11.90
N MET A 19 0.61 -20.99 -11.78
CA MET A 19 0.02 -20.03 -12.70
C MET A 19 0.77 -18.70 -12.67
N MET A 20 1.08 -18.15 -11.48
CA MET A 20 1.81 -16.90 -11.35
C MET A 20 3.24 -16.98 -11.93
N ILE A 21 3.96 -18.07 -11.65
CA ILE A 21 5.29 -18.32 -12.21
C ILE A 21 5.23 -18.42 -13.74
N ALA A 22 4.27 -19.13 -14.29
CA ALA A 22 4.09 -19.27 -15.74
C ALA A 22 3.85 -17.90 -16.40
N ILE A 23 2.99 -17.06 -15.84
CA ILE A 23 2.73 -15.71 -16.35
C ILE A 23 4.00 -14.84 -16.25
N GLY A 24 4.68 -14.85 -15.10
CA GLY A 24 5.95 -14.13 -14.91
C GLY A 24 6.99 -14.51 -15.97
N ALA A 25 7.16 -15.81 -16.24
CA ALA A 25 8.10 -16.32 -17.23
C ALA A 25 7.74 -15.92 -18.67
N LEU A 26 6.43 -15.86 -19.01
CA LEU A 26 5.97 -15.42 -20.33
C LEU A 26 6.35 -13.96 -20.63
N TYR A 27 6.22 -13.09 -19.62
CA TYR A 27 6.51 -11.66 -19.77
C TYR A 27 7.97 -11.27 -19.50
N ALA A 28 8.77 -12.13 -18.89
CA ALA A 28 10.18 -11.85 -18.57
C ALA A 28 11.06 -11.54 -19.81
N LYS A 29 10.67 -12.03 -20.99
CA LYS A 29 11.40 -11.84 -22.26
C LYS A 29 11.24 -10.45 -22.90
N GLY A 30 10.35 -9.60 -22.39
CA GLY A 30 10.02 -8.29 -22.97
C GLY A 30 10.82 -7.10 -22.42
N ASN A 31 11.69 -7.29 -21.44
CA ASN A 31 12.40 -6.22 -20.75
C ASN A 31 13.76 -5.94 -21.43
N ASN A 32 13.80 -4.98 -22.36
CA ASN A 32 15.00 -4.69 -23.15
C ASN A 32 15.85 -3.52 -22.61
N ASN A 33 15.24 -2.62 -21.83
CA ASN A 33 15.91 -1.44 -21.25
C ASN A 33 15.30 -1.07 -19.87
N SER A 34 15.90 -0.08 -19.20
CA SER A 34 15.45 0.39 -17.89
C SER A 34 14.03 0.96 -17.90
N GLU A 35 13.61 1.69 -18.94
CA GLU A 35 12.26 2.23 -19.04
C GLU A 35 11.21 1.12 -19.19
N ASP A 36 11.50 0.09 -19.98
CA ASP A 36 10.63 -1.09 -20.09
C ASP A 36 10.58 -1.86 -18.75
N TYR A 37 11.72 -1.99 -18.07
CA TYR A 37 11.81 -2.74 -16.82
C TYR A 37 11.11 -2.05 -15.64
N PHE A 38 11.23 -0.72 -15.49
CA PHE A 38 10.70 0.02 -14.33
C PHE A 38 9.36 0.72 -14.59
N LEU A 39 8.97 0.99 -15.85
CA LEU A 39 7.76 1.74 -16.19
C LEU A 39 6.93 1.10 -17.32
N GLY A 40 7.36 -0.04 -17.87
CA GLY A 40 6.66 -0.73 -18.96
C GLY A 40 6.53 0.10 -20.23
N GLY A 41 7.50 1.03 -20.49
CA GLY A 41 7.50 1.90 -21.66
C GLY A 41 6.27 2.79 -21.78
N ARG A 42 5.58 3.13 -20.70
CA ARG A 42 4.33 3.92 -20.66
C ARG A 42 3.22 3.35 -21.59
N LYS A 43 3.10 2.01 -21.66
CA LYS A 43 2.16 1.32 -22.58
C LYS A 43 0.92 0.75 -21.91
N LEU A 44 0.73 0.97 -20.59
CA LEU A 44 -0.39 0.38 -19.85
C LEU A 44 -1.73 0.93 -20.35
N ASN A 45 -2.66 0.01 -20.62
CA ASN A 45 -4.05 0.39 -20.82
C ASN A 45 -4.69 0.78 -19.48
N GLY A 46 -5.76 1.57 -19.54
CA GLY A 46 -6.36 2.17 -18.35
C GLY A 46 -6.92 1.16 -17.35
N PHE A 47 -7.40 0.03 -17.84
CA PHE A 47 -7.96 -1.01 -16.97
C PHE A 47 -6.87 -1.73 -16.18
N VAL A 48 -5.79 -2.16 -16.86
CA VAL A 48 -4.63 -2.80 -16.22
C VAL A 48 -3.95 -1.84 -15.27
N ALA A 49 -3.75 -0.56 -15.68
CA ALA A 49 -3.14 0.44 -14.82
C ALA A 49 -3.94 0.69 -13.53
N ALA A 50 -5.28 0.76 -13.63
CA ALA A 50 -6.14 0.95 -12.48
C ALA A 50 -6.11 -0.26 -11.54
N LEU A 51 -6.27 -1.46 -12.07
CA LEU A 51 -6.32 -2.67 -11.25
C LEU A 51 -4.95 -3.02 -10.66
N SER A 52 -3.86 -2.82 -11.41
CA SER A 52 -2.52 -2.94 -10.84
C SER A 52 -2.30 -1.93 -9.71
N ALA A 53 -2.66 -0.64 -9.90
CA ALA A 53 -2.56 0.36 -8.84
C ALA A 53 -3.36 -0.02 -7.59
N GLN A 54 -4.56 -0.58 -7.77
CA GLN A 54 -5.43 -0.96 -6.65
C GLN A 54 -5.01 -2.28 -5.99
N ALA A 55 -4.58 -3.29 -6.77
CA ALA A 55 -4.06 -4.54 -6.22
C ALA A 55 -2.82 -4.33 -5.35
N TRP A 56 -2.07 -3.26 -5.62
CA TRP A 56 -0.89 -2.88 -4.86
C TRP A 56 -1.17 -2.10 -3.61
N ASP A 57 -2.07 -1.16 -3.74
CA ASP A 57 -2.55 -0.37 -2.63
C ASP A 57 -3.23 -1.28 -1.58
N MET A 58 -4.01 -2.23 -2.06
CA MET A 58 -4.82 -3.13 -1.26
C MET A 58 -4.08 -4.42 -0.92
N SER A 59 -3.05 -4.31 -0.09
CA SER A 59 -2.22 -5.43 0.39
C SER A 59 -2.87 -6.22 1.52
N GLY A 60 -2.05 -6.95 2.27
CA GLY A 60 -2.47 -7.61 3.49
C GLY A 60 -3.17 -6.70 4.50
N TRP A 61 -2.90 -5.39 4.50
CA TRP A 61 -3.60 -4.45 5.38
C TRP A 61 -5.10 -4.36 5.09
N LEU A 62 -5.53 -4.42 3.82
CA LEU A 62 -6.94 -4.37 3.47
C LEU A 62 -7.70 -5.63 3.87
N LEU A 63 -7.07 -6.80 3.70
CA LEU A 63 -7.72 -8.10 3.94
C LEU A 63 -7.56 -8.61 5.37
N MET A 64 -6.58 -8.09 6.11
CA MET A 64 -6.24 -8.51 7.46
C MET A 64 -6.23 -7.33 8.44
N GLY A 65 -5.44 -6.30 8.16
CA GLY A 65 -5.23 -5.17 9.07
C GLY A 65 -6.49 -4.36 9.35
N LEU A 66 -7.13 -3.80 8.30
CA LEU A 66 -8.34 -2.99 8.46
C LEU A 66 -9.53 -3.79 9.02
N PRO A 67 -9.86 -5.00 8.52
CA PRO A 67 -10.89 -5.82 9.14
C PRO A 67 -10.59 -6.15 10.59
N GLY A 68 -9.32 -6.46 10.91
CA GLY A 68 -8.88 -6.73 12.28
C GLY A 68 -9.01 -5.53 13.20
N ALA A 69 -8.65 -4.33 12.74
CA ALA A 69 -8.83 -3.10 13.50
C ALA A 69 -10.31 -2.83 13.81
N ILE A 70 -11.19 -2.90 12.80
CA ILE A 70 -12.64 -2.71 12.97
C ILE A 70 -13.25 -3.80 13.86
N TYR A 71 -12.76 -5.04 13.76
CA TYR A 71 -13.16 -6.14 14.63
C TYR A 71 -12.99 -5.79 16.12
N LEU A 72 -11.94 -5.04 16.48
CA LEU A 72 -11.67 -4.62 17.86
C LEU A 72 -12.40 -3.34 18.25
N THR A 73 -12.36 -2.32 17.39
CA THR A 73 -12.72 -0.94 17.76
C THR A 73 -14.11 -0.51 17.31
N GLY A 74 -14.74 -1.28 16.41
CA GLY A 74 -15.99 -0.90 15.78
C GLY A 74 -15.83 0.14 14.67
N VAL A 75 -16.98 0.54 14.09
CA VAL A 75 -17.01 1.44 12.91
C VAL A 75 -16.55 2.84 13.25
N GLY A 76 -16.88 3.35 14.43
CA GLY A 76 -16.50 4.70 14.85
C GLY A 76 -15.04 4.85 15.25
N GLY A 77 -14.36 3.73 15.59
CA GLY A 77 -12.92 3.70 15.83
C GLY A 77 -12.16 3.77 14.51
N ASP A 78 -12.02 2.65 13.83
CA ASP A 78 -11.17 2.52 12.64
C ASP A 78 -11.93 2.58 11.30
N GLY A 79 -13.26 2.62 11.28
CA GLY A 79 -14.04 2.76 10.04
C GLY A 79 -13.77 4.08 9.28
N TRP A 80 -13.36 5.14 10.00
CA TRP A 80 -12.94 6.41 9.40
C TRP A 80 -11.69 6.28 8.52
N ILE A 81 -10.86 5.26 8.73
CA ILE A 81 -9.73 4.94 7.86
C ILE A 81 -10.23 4.62 6.45
N ALA A 82 -11.27 3.78 6.33
CA ALA A 82 -11.85 3.44 5.03
C ALA A 82 -12.44 4.68 4.33
N ILE A 83 -13.12 5.56 5.07
CA ILE A 83 -13.67 6.81 4.53
C ILE A 83 -12.55 7.74 4.07
N GLY A 84 -11.51 7.93 4.89
CA GLY A 84 -10.36 8.76 4.56
C GLY A 84 -9.62 8.25 3.32
N LEU A 85 -9.37 6.95 3.25
CA LEU A 85 -8.72 6.30 2.10
C LEU A 85 -9.57 6.42 0.83
N PHE A 86 -10.89 6.23 0.90
CA PHE A 86 -11.77 6.42 -0.25
C PHE A 86 -11.73 7.87 -0.78
N ILE A 87 -11.80 8.85 0.11
CA ILE A 87 -11.68 10.27 -0.26
C ILE A 87 -10.31 10.55 -0.84
N GLY A 88 -9.24 10.10 -0.17
CA GLY A 88 -7.86 10.36 -0.58
C GLY A 88 -7.53 9.78 -1.95
N THR A 89 -7.87 8.50 -2.20
CA THR A 89 -7.65 7.89 -3.52
C THR A 89 -8.46 8.56 -4.61
N THR A 90 -9.74 8.92 -4.33
CA THR A 90 -10.59 9.63 -5.28
C THR A 90 -9.95 10.97 -5.68
N LEU A 91 -9.52 11.76 -4.70
CA LEU A 91 -8.85 13.04 -4.96
C LEU A 91 -7.51 12.84 -5.69
N ASN A 92 -6.75 11.81 -5.34
CA ASN A 92 -5.49 11.49 -6.01
C ASN A 92 -5.69 11.18 -7.50
N TRP A 93 -6.65 10.31 -7.84
CA TRP A 93 -6.98 10.01 -9.23
C TRP A 93 -7.53 11.23 -10.00
N LEU A 94 -8.36 12.06 -9.38
CA LEU A 94 -8.98 13.20 -10.03
C LEU A 94 -8.01 14.38 -10.19
N LEU A 95 -7.23 14.68 -9.16
CA LEU A 95 -6.41 15.89 -9.10
C LEU A 95 -4.96 15.64 -9.53
N ILE A 96 -4.34 14.54 -9.11
CA ILE A 96 -2.91 14.31 -9.29
C ILE A 96 -2.61 13.55 -10.57
N ALA A 97 -3.31 12.44 -10.85
CA ALA A 97 -2.91 11.46 -11.85
C ALA A 97 -2.59 12.07 -13.23
N THR A 98 -3.50 12.83 -13.80
CA THR A 98 -3.31 13.43 -15.14
C THR A 98 -2.20 14.46 -15.16
N LYS A 99 -2.13 15.34 -14.16
CA LYS A 99 -1.12 16.40 -14.08
C LYS A 99 0.27 15.84 -13.86
N LEU A 100 0.41 14.84 -12.95
CA LEU A 100 1.69 14.20 -12.71
C LEU A 100 2.20 13.49 -13.97
N ARG A 101 1.34 12.74 -14.67
CA ARG A 101 1.71 12.11 -15.94
C ARG A 101 2.24 13.13 -16.95
N ARG A 102 1.52 14.24 -17.16
CA ARG A 102 1.94 15.31 -18.06
C ARG A 102 3.28 15.92 -17.64
N TYR A 103 3.42 16.22 -16.35
CA TYR A 103 4.63 16.86 -15.84
C TYR A 103 5.85 15.95 -15.94
N THR A 104 5.72 14.65 -15.66
CA THR A 104 6.85 13.71 -15.78
C THR A 104 7.35 13.57 -17.22
N ILE A 105 6.46 13.68 -18.21
CA ILE A 105 6.87 13.70 -19.63
C ILE A 105 7.65 14.99 -19.93
N ARG A 106 7.13 16.15 -19.53
CA ARG A 106 7.78 17.46 -19.73
C ARG A 106 9.10 17.58 -18.95
N ALA A 107 9.15 17.01 -17.75
CA ALA A 107 10.35 16.94 -16.90
C ALA A 107 11.27 15.79 -17.36
N ASN A 108 11.82 15.92 -18.57
CA ASN A 108 12.80 15.02 -19.17
C ASN A 108 12.38 13.53 -19.16
N ASN A 109 11.10 13.25 -19.42
CA ASN A 109 10.54 11.88 -19.40
C ASN A 109 10.90 11.07 -18.14
N SER A 110 10.79 11.69 -16.97
CA SER A 110 11.17 11.10 -15.69
C SER A 110 10.42 9.79 -15.45
N VAL A 111 11.16 8.73 -15.10
CA VAL A 111 10.62 7.37 -14.90
C VAL A 111 10.41 7.00 -13.44
N THR A 112 11.03 7.74 -12.50
CA THR A 112 10.87 7.58 -11.06
C THR A 112 10.38 8.88 -10.42
N LEU A 113 9.83 8.81 -9.20
CA LEU A 113 9.45 10.01 -8.46
C LEU A 113 10.68 10.85 -8.06
N PRO A 114 11.81 10.28 -7.61
CA PRO A 114 13.03 11.03 -7.35
C PRO A 114 13.55 11.79 -8.57
N THR A 115 13.61 11.16 -9.77
CA THR A 115 14.03 11.84 -11.00
C THR A 115 13.02 12.91 -11.43
N TYR A 116 11.73 12.71 -11.16
CA TYR A 116 10.73 13.76 -11.38
C TYR A 116 11.03 15.01 -10.53
N PHE A 117 11.35 14.85 -9.26
CA PHE A 117 11.69 15.98 -8.41
C PHE A 117 13.01 16.65 -8.82
N GLU A 118 14.05 15.86 -9.17
CA GLU A 118 15.30 16.38 -9.73
C GLU A 118 15.04 17.29 -10.93
N ASN A 119 14.34 16.77 -11.93
CA ASN A 119 14.09 17.50 -13.18
C ASN A 119 13.11 18.68 -12.98
N ARG A 120 12.05 18.50 -12.16
CA ARG A 120 11.04 19.54 -11.89
C ARG A 120 11.63 20.77 -11.20
N PHE A 121 12.63 20.58 -10.34
CA PHE A 121 13.24 21.66 -9.56
C PHE A 121 14.64 22.03 -10.03
N HIS A 122 15.06 21.52 -11.19
CA HIS A 122 16.37 21.76 -11.81
C HIS A 122 17.51 21.52 -10.80
N ASP A 123 17.47 20.38 -10.11
CA ASP A 123 18.43 20.01 -9.06
C ASP A 123 19.71 19.43 -9.66
N GLU A 124 20.61 20.30 -10.13
CA GLU A 124 21.89 19.91 -10.72
C GLU A 124 22.78 19.07 -9.76
N LYS A 125 22.60 19.27 -8.45
CA LYS A 125 23.38 18.56 -7.41
C LYS A 125 22.78 17.21 -7.00
N LYS A 126 21.60 16.88 -7.54
CA LYS A 126 20.87 15.64 -7.26
C LYS A 126 20.53 15.40 -5.78
N VAL A 127 20.37 16.47 -5.02
CA VAL A 127 20.03 16.41 -3.57
C VAL A 127 18.62 15.86 -3.40
N LEU A 128 17.64 16.39 -4.15
CA LEU A 128 16.25 15.92 -4.09
C LEU A 128 16.14 14.47 -4.49
N MET A 129 16.81 14.07 -5.59
CA MET A 129 16.84 12.68 -6.03
C MET A 129 17.41 11.78 -4.92
N THR A 130 18.52 12.15 -4.31
CA THR A 130 19.19 11.36 -3.26
C THR A 130 18.32 11.24 -2.01
N VAL A 131 17.81 12.38 -1.49
CA VAL A 131 16.97 12.39 -0.28
C VAL A 131 15.70 11.61 -0.50
N SER A 132 15.06 11.76 -1.67
CA SER A 132 13.85 11.01 -2.02
C SER A 132 14.11 9.51 -2.10
N SER A 133 15.19 9.09 -2.77
CA SER A 133 15.53 7.67 -2.91
C SER A 133 15.84 7.01 -1.57
N ILE A 134 16.58 7.68 -0.69
CA ILE A 134 16.85 7.18 0.67
C ILE A 134 15.53 7.06 1.45
N THR A 135 14.68 8.08 1.40
CA THR A 135 13.37 8.08 2.09
C THR A 135 12.50 6.91 1.60
N ILE A 136 12.45 6.67 0.28
CA ILE A 136 11.72 5.55 -0.32
C ILE A 136 12.22 4.22 0.24
N VAL A 137 13.53 3.98 0.20
CA VAL A 137 14.11 2.71 0.64
C VAL A 137 13.84 2.46 2.12
N VAL A 138 14.00 3.47 2.97
CA VAL A 138 13.79 3.36 4.43
C VAL A 138 12.35 2.96 4.74
N PHE A 139 11.36 3.68 4.21
CA PHE A 139 9.97 3.40 4.55
C PHE A 139 9.41 2.18 3.80
N PHE A 140 9.85 1.89 2.59
CA PHE A 140 9.46 0.64 1.93
C PHE A 140 10.07 -0.60 2.57
N LEU A 141 11.21 -0.50 3.22
CA LEU A 141 11.75 -1.58 4.04
C LEU A 141 10.75 -2.00 5.13
N VAL A 142 10.18 -1.01 5.85
CA VAL A 142 9.15 -1.26 6.88
C VAL A 142 7.85 -1.79 6.25
N TYR A 143 7.47 -1.25 5.11
CA TYR A 143 6.26 -1.70 4.40
C TYR A 143 6.40 -3.13 3.86
N CYS A 144 7.56 -3.50 3.29
CA CYS A 144 7.85 -4.89 2.91
C CYS A 144 7.79 -5.84 4.10
N ALA A 145 8.26 -5.41 5.27
CA ALA A 145 8.16 -6.23 6.49
C ALA A 145 6.70 -6.52 6.86
N SER A 146 5.76 -5.59 6.63
CA SER A 146 4.33 -5.85 6.86
C SER A 146 3.78 -6.93 5.93
N ALA A 147 4.18 -6.92 4.65
CA ALA A 147 3.78 -7.94 3.69
C ALA A 147 4.31 -9.32 4.08
N LEU A 148 5.59 -9.41 4.50
CA LEU A 148 6.17 -10.66 4.97
C LEU A 148 5.50 -11.15 6.26
N SER A 149 5.18 -10.26 7.21
CA SER A 149 4.44 -10.59 8.43
C SER A 149 3.04 -11.13 8.10
N ALA A 150 2.31 -10.49 7.18
CA ALA A 150 1.01 -10.98 6.73
C ALA A 150 1.12 -12.38 6.10
N GLY A 151 2.17 -12.63 5.29
CA GLY A 151 2.47 -13.95 4.75
C GLY A 151 2.75 -14.99 5.83
N GLY A 152 3.53 -14.63 6.82
CA GLY A 152 3.80 -15.49 8.01
C GLY A 152 2.52 -15.87 8.74
N GLN A 153 1.66 -14.89 9.05
CA GLN A 153 0.37 -15.13 9.70
C GLN A 153 -0.58 -16.00 8.85
N LEU A 154 -0.60 -15.79 7.53
CA LEU A 154 -1.38 -16.60 6.61
C LEU A 154 -0.94 -18.07 6.64
N PHE A 155 0.35 -18.33 6.43
CA PHE A 155 0.87 -19.70 6.42
C PHE A 155 0.79 -20.39 7.79
N GLU A 156 1.05 -19.65 8.89
CA GLU A 156 0.84 -20.15 10.25
C GLU A 156 -0.62 -20.59 10.46
N SER A 157 -1.60 -19.76 10.11
CA SER A 157 -3.02 -20.06 10.29
C SER A 157 -3.50 -21.21 9.39
N VAL A 158 -3.00 -21.29 8.15
CA VAL A 158 -3.41 -22.31 7.18
C VAL A 158 -2.79 -23.67 7.49
N PHE A 159 -1.49 -23.71 7.77
CA PHE A 159 -0.74 -24.96 7.91
C PHE A 159 -0.59 -25.39 9.37
N GLY A 160 -0.84 -24.52 10.34
CA GLY A 160 -0.68 -24.84 11.77
C GLY A 160 0.78 -25.04 12.17
N ILE A 161 1.71 -24.38 11.51
CA ILE A 161 3.16 -24.40 11.74
C ILE A 161 3.59 -23.19 12.56
N ASP A 162 4.78 -23.24 13.15
CA ASP A 162 5.37 -22.09 13.87
C ASP A 162 5.48 -20.86 12.99
N TYR A 163 5.26 -19.67 13.58
CA TYR A 163 5.27 -18.38 12.86
C TYR A 163 6.58 -18.13 12.10
N HIS A 164 7.74 -18.45 12.69
CA HIS A 164 9.03 -18.17 12.05
C HIS A 164 9.28 -19.09 10.84
N VAL A 165 8.81 -20.34 10.93
CA VAL A 165 8.82 -21.28 9.80
C VAL A 165 7.88 -20.78 8.71
N ALA A 166 6.67 -20.38 9.08
CA ALA A 166 5.67 -19.81 8.18
C ALA A 166 6.17 -18.54 7.49
N LEU A 167 6.76 -17.61 8.24
CA LEU A 167 7.40 -16.40 7.73
C LEU A 167 8.52 -16.72 6.73
N THR A 168 9.35 -17.71 7.02
CA THR A 168 10.45 -18.10 6.12
C THR A 168 9.91 -18.64 4.80
N ILE A 169 8.90 -19.51 4.84
CA ILE A 169 8.25 -20.04 3.64
C ILE A 169 7.60 -18.89 2.83
N GLY A 170 6.85 -18.02 3.49
CA GLY A 170 6.22 -16.87 2.85
C GLY A 170 7.23 -15.93 2.19
N ALA A 171 8.33 -15.61 2.87
CA ALA A 171 9.40 -14.79 2.32
C ALA A 171 10.06 -15.42 1.09
N LEU A 172 10.32 -16.73 1.11
CA LEU A 172 10.87 -17.44 -0.04
C LEU A 172 9.92 -17.43 -1.25
N VAL A 173 8.61 -17.62 -1.02
CA VAL A 173 7.60 -17.56 -2.08
C VAL A 173 7.59 -16.18 -2.74
N VAL A 174 7.57 -15.11 -1.95
CA VAL A 174 7.62 -13.74 -2.46
C VAL A 174 8.91 -13.47 -3.24
N LEU A 175 10.07 -13.85 -2.69
CA LEU A 175 11.36 -13.65 -3.34
C LEU A 175 11.46 -14.36 -4.70
N VAL A 176 11.13 -15.65 -4.76
CA VAL A 176 11.17 -16.43 -5.99
C VAL A 176 10.32 -15.79 -7.08
N TYR A 177 9.13 -15.36 -6.71
CA TYR A 177 8.22 -14.69 -7.64
C TYR A 177 8.78 -13.34 -8.14
N THR A 178 9.27 -12.49 -7.23
CA THR A 178 9.77 -11.14 -7.56
C THR A 178 10.98 -11.19 -8.52
N PHE A 179 11.84 -12.20 -8.41
CA PHE A 179 13.00 -12.34 -9.31
C PHE A 179 12.64 -12.68 -10.76
N LEU A 180 11.45 -13.23 -11.01
CA LEU A 180 11.04 -13.70 -12.34
C LEU A 180 10.48 -12.59 -13.23
N GLY A 181 9.98 -11.48 -12.65
CA GLY A 181 9.24 -10.44 -13.38
C GLY A 181 10.00 -9.13 -13.54
N GLY A 182 9.52 -8.28 -14.44
CA GLY A 182 9.75 -6.84 -14.50
C GLY A 182 8.41 -6.15 -14.38
N PHE A 183 8.37 -4.81 -14.50
CA PHE A 183 7.14 -4.03 -14.27
C PHE A 183 5.91 -4.52 -15.06
N THR A 184 6.06 -4.87 -16.33
CA THR A 184 4.93 -5.35 -17.15
C THR A 184 4.40 -6.70 -16.67
N ALA A 185 5.29 -7.64 -16.31
CA ALA A 185 4.90 -8.92 -15.75
C ALA A 185 4.13 -8.71 -14.43
N VAL A 186 4.67 -7.87 -13.56
CA VAL A 186 4.04 -7.49 -12.28
C VAL A 186 2.65 -6.89 -12.53
N CYS A 187 2.49 -5.92 -13.44
CA CYS A 187 1.18 -5.33 -13.71
C CYS A 187 0.11 -6.32 -14.23
N VAL A 188 0.53 -7.33 -15.00
CA VAL A 188 -0.38 -8.36 -15.52
C VAL A 188 -0.75 -9.36 -14.42
N THR A 189 0.22 -9.79 -13.61
CA THR A 189 -0.07 -10.65 -12.46
C THR A 189 -0.92 -9.93 -11.42
N ASP A 190 -0.66 -8.65 -11.13
CA ASP A 190 -1.47 -7.82 -10.24
C ASP A 190 -2.92 -7.72 -10.69
N PHE A 191 -3.16 -7.63 -12.01
CA PHE A 191 -4.52 -7.64 -12.55
C PHE A 191 -5.27 -8.92 -12.16
N ILE A 192 -4.64 -10.09 -12.33
CA ILE A 192 -5.26 -11.39 -12.00
C ILE A 192 -5.41 -11.52 -10.47
N GLN A 193 -4.40 -11.14 -9.74
CA GLN A 193 -4.38 -11.13 -8.27
C GLN A 193 -5.47 -10.21 -7.72
N GLY A 194 -5.60 -9.01 -8.28
CA GLY A 194 -6.66 -8.08 -7.93
C GLY A 194 -8.06 -8.65 -8.15
N MET A 195 -8.29 -9.32 -9.28
CA MET A 195 -9.59 -9.96 -9.54
C MET A 195 -9.89 -11.06 -8.52
N LEU A 196 -8.90 -11.89 -8.16
CA LEU A 196 -9.06 -12.92 -7.14
C LEU A 196 -9.37 -12.31 -5.76
N MET A 197 -8.67 -11.22 -5.39
CA MET A 197 -8.92 -10.46 -4.17
C MET A 197 -10.34 -9.91 -4.14
N LEU A 198 -10.79 -9.28 -5.23
CA LEU A 198 -12.13 -8.69 -5.30
C LEU A 198 -13.21 -9.74 -5.11
N VAL A 199 -13.11 -10.86 -5.81
CA VAL A 199 -14.06 -11.95 -5.67
C VAL A 199 -14.08 -12.47 -4.22
N GLY A 200 -12.90 -12.63 -3.61
CA GLY A 200 -12.80 -13.09 -2.22
C GLY A 200 -13.42 -12.11 -1.22
N ILE A 201 -13.06 -10.82 -1.30
CA ILE A 201 -13.54 -9.81 -0.36
C ILE A 201 -15.05 -9.59 -0.45
N LEU A 202 -15.65 -9.78 -1.64
CA LEU A 202 -17.09 -9.68 -1.85
C LEU A 202 -17.83 -10.96 -1.43
N ALA A 203 -17.37 -12.13 -1.88
CA ALA A 203 -18.09 -13.38 -1.70
C ALA A 203 -18.05 -13.92 -0.27
N VAL A 204 -16.86 -13.92 0.35
CA VAL A 204 -16.67 -14.55 1.67
C VAL A 204 -17.59 -13.97 2.76
N PRO A 205 -17.68 -12.65 2.96
CA PRO A 205 -18.56 -12.10 3.99
C PRO A 205 -20.05 -12.29 3.68
N LEU A 206 -20.43 -12.36 2.42
CA LEU A 206 -21.82 -12.65 2.06
C LEU A 206 -22.21 -14.09 2.47
N PHE A 207 -21.33 -15.05 2.23
CA PHE A 207 -21.57 -16.42 2.72
C PHE A 207 -21.53 -16.49 4.26
N ALA A 208 -20.59 -15.82 4.91
CA ALA A 208 -20.53 -15.77 6.37
C ALA A 208 -21.80 -15.16 6.98
N TYR A 209 -22.32 -14.07 6.38
CA TYR A 209 -23.56 -13.46 6.79
C TYR A 209 -24.76 -14.40 6.62
N HIS A 210 -24.80 -15.12 5.50
CA HIS A 210 -25.82 -16.14 5.25
C HIS A 210 -25.80 -17.24 6.33
N PHE A 211 -24.63 -17.78 6.69
CA PHE A 211 -24.53 -18.81 7.71
C PHE A 211 -24.86 -18.29 9.12
N LEU A 212 -24.45 -17.07 9.46
CA LEU A 212 -24.81 -16.42 10.72
C LEU A 212 -26.35 -16.34 10.85
N THR A 213 -27.03 -15.82 9.83
CA THR A 213 -28.48 -15.61 9.86
C THR A 213 -29.29 -16.90 9.72
N SER A 214 -28.83 -17.87 8.94
CA SER A 214 -29.47 -19.19 8.82
C SER A 214 -29.40 -19.98 10.13
N GLY A 215 -28.40 -19.69 10.99
CA GLY A 215 -28.33 -20.20 12.36
C GLY A 215 -29.27 -19.52 13.35
N GLY A 216 -30.12 -18.59 12.88
CA GLY A 216 -31.10 -17.87 13.71
C GLY A 216 -30.52 -16.68 14.49
N THR A 217 -29.28 -16.29 14.22
CA THR A 217 -28.61 -15.18 14.91
C THR A 217 -28.62 -13.93 14.06
N THR A 218 -29.10 -12.81 14.59
CA THR A 218 -28.97 -11.50 13.94
C THR A 218 -27.58 -10.93 14.11
N LEU A 219 -27.17 -10.00 13.26
CA LEU A 219 -25.87 -9.34 13.39
C LEU A 219 -25.70 -8.67 14.74
N SER A 220 -26.71 -7.93 15.21
CA SER A 220 -26.67 -7.26 16.52
C SER A 220 -26.58 -8.26 17.67
N ALA A 221 -27.36 -9.37 17.63
CA ALA A 221 -27.26 -10.41 18.64
C ALA A 221 -25.89 -11.09 18.66
N GLY A 222 -25.28 -11.31 17.49
CA GLY A 222 -23.91 -11.84 17.38
C GLY A 222 -22.86 -10.89 17.96
N LEU A 223 -22.99 -9.58 17.71
CA LEU A 223 -22.13 -8.55 18.30
C LEU A 223 -22.23 -8.54 19.83
N GLU A 224 -23.44 -8.56 20.38
CA GLU A 224 -23.65 -8.58 21.83
C GLU A 224 -23.15 -9.86 22.48
N ALA A 225 -23.34 -11.00 21.82
CA ALA A 225 -22.76 -12.28 22.27
C ALA A 225 -21.22 -12.26 22.31
N SER A 226 -20.58 -11.43 21.46
CA SER A 226 -19.13 -11.22 21.49
C SER A 226 -18.65 -10.23 22.55
N GLY A 227 -19.56 -9.68 23.37
CA GLY A 227 -19.27 -8.65 24.37
C GLY A 227 -19.17 -7.22 23.81
N ALA A 228 -19.57 -6.99 22.57
CA ALA A 228 -19.63 -5.65 21.99
C ALA A 228 -21.02 -5.05 22.21
N ASP A 229 -21.10 -3.75 22.59
CA ASP A 229 -22.36 -3.00 22.54
C ASP A 229 -22.69 -2.71 21.07
N SER A 230 -23.68 -3.40 20.53
CA SER A 230 -24.02 -3.32 19.10
C SER A 230 -24.36 -1.90 18.64
N ALA A 231 -25.02 -1.11 19.49
CA ALA A 231 -25.39 0.27 19.18
C ALA A 231 -24.16 1.19 19.06
N ASN A 232 -23.19 1.09 19.97
CA ASN A 232 -21.96 1.87 19.91
C ASN A 232 -20.99 1.31 18.85
N PHE A 233 -20.88 0.00 18.73
CA PHE A 233 -20.00 -0.66 17.76
C PHE A 233 -20.31 -0.31 16.30
N LEU A 234 -21.59 -0.13 15.98
CA LEU A 234 -22.08 0.27 14.66
C LEU A 234 -22.20 1.78 14.48
N ASN A 235 -21.95 2.58 15.51
CA ASN A 235 -22.08 4.03 15.47
C ASN A 235 -20.81 4.68 14.93
N LEU A 236 -20.92 5.32 13.77
CA LEU A 236 -19.80 6.02 13.15
C LEU A 236 -19.26 7.20 13.98
N MET A 237 -20.08 7.80 14.85
CA MET A 237 -19.75 9.00 15.63
C MET A 237 -19.28 8.71 17.06
N LYS A 238 -19.07 7.43 17.41
CA LYS A 238 -18.56 7.01 18.71
C LYS A 238 -17.58 5.84 18.55
N ASN A 239 -16.62 5.73 19.44
CA ASN A 239 -15.82 4.50 19.55
C ASN A 239 -16.69 3.33 20.03
N GLY A 240 -16.26 2.10 19.84
CA GLY A 240 -17.01 0.90 20.24
C GLY A 240 -17.32 0.81 21.74
N ASP A 241 -16.57 1.53 22.58
CA ASP A 241 -16.80 1.68 24.02
C ASP A 241 -17.76 2.84 24.37
N GLY A 242 -18.30 3.55 23.37
CA GLY A 242 -19.20 4.69 23.54
C GLY A 242 -18.50 6.03 23.80
N SER A 243 -17.17 6.07 23.86
CA SER A 243 -16.41 7.30 24.05
C SER A 243 -16.40 8.20 22.81
N ASN A 244 -15.96 9.45 22.98
CA ASN A 244 -15.85 10.41 21.88
C ASN A 244 -14.71 10.02 20.94
N ASN A 245 -15.00 10.01 19.63
CA ASN A 245 -14.07 9.54 18.60
C ASN A 245 -13.46 10.63 17.72
N ILE A 246 -13.42 11.90 18.14
CA ILE A 246 -12.89 13.01 17.32
C ILE A 246 -11.45 12.71 16.83
N ILE A 247 -10.60 12.16 17.68
CA ILE A 247 -9.23 11.81 17.31
C ILE A 247 -9.20 10.68 16.27
N SER A 248 -10.05 9.67 16.43
CA SER A 248 -10.23 8.59 15.45
C SER A 248 -10.70 9.13 14.09
N VAL A 249 -11.63 10.09 14.09
CA VAL A 249 -12.11 10.77 12.87
C VAL A 249 -10.97 11.50 12.17
N ILE A 250 -10.23 12.34 12.89
CA ILE A 250 -9.11 13.12 12.31
C ILE A 250 -8.01 12.18 11.81
N SER A 251 -7.64 11.19 12.60
CA SER A 251 -6.62 10.20 12.24
C SER A 251 -7.07 9.35 11.04
N GLY A 252 -8.30 8.87 11.04
CA GLY A 252 -8.84 8.06 9.95
C GLY A 252 -8.94 8.83 8.64
N LEU A 253 -9.46 10.05 8.66
CA LEU A 253 -9.48 10.93 7.48
C LEU A 253 -8.04 11.27 7.01
N GLY A 254 -7.12 11.40 7.95
CA GLY A 254 -5.70 11.66 7.69
C GLY A 254 -5.03 10.56 6.86
N TRP A 255 -5.48 9.30 6.94
CA TRP A 255 -4.95 8.23 6.10
C TRP A 255 -5.04 8.54 4.60
N GLY A 256 -6.08 9.23 4.18
CA GLY A 256 -6.26 9.64 2.79
C GLY A 256 -5.16 10.55 2.24
N LEU A 257 -4.48 11.31 3.11
CA LEU A 257 -3.37 12.18 2.70
C LEU A 257 -2.17 11.39 2.15
N GLY A 258 -2.00 10.14 2.59
CA GLY A 258 -0.92 9.27 2.15
C GLY A 258 -0.92 9.02 0.65
N TYR A 259 -2.09 8.95 0.01
CA TYR A 259 -2.20 8.71 -1.43
C TYR A 259 -1.42 9.70 -2.29
N PHE A 260 -1.31 10.95 -1.85
CA PHE A 260 -0.58 11.98 -2.59
C PHE A 260 0.93 11.76 -2.60
N GLY A 261 1.44 10.94 -1.67
CA GLY A 261 2.88 10.71 -1.49
C GLY A 261 3.36 9.29 -1.75
N MET A 262 2.49 8.34 -2.14
CA MET A 262 2.88 6.93 -2.34
C MET A 262 3.59 6.69 -3.68
N PRO A 263 4.92 6.46 -3.71
CA PRO A 263 5.66 6.33 -4.96
C PRO A 263 5.15 5.21 -5.85
N HIS A 264 4.80 4.05 -5.29
CA HIS A 264 4.31 2.89 -6.02
C HIS A 264 2.95 3.12 -6.70
N ILE A 265 2.09 3.97 -6.13
CA ILE A 265 0.82 4.38 -6.74
C ILE A 265 1.07 5.45 -7.82
N LEU A 266 1.87 6.45 -7.50
CA LEU A 266 2.16 7.57 -8.39
C LEU A 266 2.84 7.12 -9.69
N VAL A 267 3.72 6.13 -9.62
CA VAL A 267 4.39 5.53 -10.78
C VAL A 267 3.39 4.93 -11.78
N ARG A 268 2.23 4.41 -11.32
CA ARG A 268 1.19 3.89 -12.23
C ARG A 268 0.54 5.01 -13.04
N PHE A 269 0.34 6.18 -12.44
CA PHE A 269 -0.15 7.34 -13.19
C PHE A 269 0.81 7.74 -14.31
N MET A 270 2.11 7.67 -14.01
CA MET A 270 3.17 7.95 -14.99
C MET A 270 3.18 6.94 -16.13
N ALA A 271 2.84 5.67 -15.86
CA ALA A 271 2.89 4.56 -16.82
C ALA A 271 1.67 4.46 -17.76
N VAL A 272 0.57 5.16 -17.50
CA VAL A 272 -0.63 5.14 -18.36
C VAL A 272 -0.31 5.68 -19.74
N ARG A 273 -0.78 4.97 -20.79
CA ARG A 273 -0.46 5.26 -22.19
C ARG A 273 -0.90 6.65 -22.65
N ASP A 274 -2.14 7.02 -22.37
CA ASP A 274 -2.72 8.30 -22.81
C ASP A 274 -3.85 8.78 -21.89
N GLU A 275 -4.38 9.98 -22.13
CA GLU A 275 -5.43 10.58 -21.28
C GLU A 275 -6.79 9.90 -21.39
N LYS A 276 -7.09 9.23 -22.49
CA LYS A 276 -8.34 8.46 -22.63
C LYS A 276 -8.29 7.24 -21.73
N GLU A 277 -7.13 6.56 -21.72
CA GLU A 277 -6.89 5.46 -20.82
C GLU A 277 -6.86 5.93 -19.35
N MET A 278 -6.32 7.11 -19.06
CA MET A 278 -6.37 7.72 -17.73
C MET A 278 -7.81 7.93 -17.23
N THR A 279 -8.72 8.33 -18.10
CA THR A 279 -10.15 8.50 -17.73
C THR A 279 -10.80 7.17 -17.38
N LYS A 280 -10.49 6.10 -18.11
CA LYS A 280 -10.94 4.73 -17.77
C LYS A 280 -10.35 4.26 -16.44
N SER A 281 -9.05 4.54 -16.22
CA SER A 281 -8.37 4.21 -14.98
C SER A 281 -9.07 4.83 -13.76
N LYS A 282 -9.42 6.12 -13.83
CA LYS A 282 -10.11 6.84 -12.75
C LYS A 282 -11.41 6.16 -12.36
N ALA A 283 -12.29 5.88 -13.32
CA ALA A 283 -13.58 5.25 -13.06
C ALA A 283 -13.42 3.85 -12.44
N THR A 284 -12.53 3.04 -13.01
CA THR A 284 -12.25 1.69 -12.53
C THR A 284 -11.70 1.70 -11.10
N ALA A 285 -10.69 2.52 -10.83
CA ALA A 285 -10.05 2.60 -9.54
C ALA A 285 -11.00 3.07 -8.44
N ILE A 286 -11.77 4.15 -8.68
CA ILE A 286 -12.71 4.68 -7.68
C ILE A 286 -13.81 3.67 -7.35
N SER A 287 -14.37 2.99 -8.37
CA SER A 287 -15.39 1.95 -8.14
C SER A 287 -14.84 0.77 -7.36
N TRP A 288 -13.63 0.33 -7.70
CA TRP A 288 -12.92 -0.73 -6.99
C TRP A 288 -12.73 -0.41 -5.51
N VAL A 289 -12.20 0.79 -5.21
CA VAL A 289 -11.91 1.21 -3.84
C VAL A 289 -13.18 1.31 -3.00
N ALA A 290 -14.27 1.84 -3.58
CA ALA A 290 -15.56 1.91 -2.88
C ALA A 290 -16.04 0.52 -2.44
N LEU A 291 -15.96 -0.46 -3.34
CA LEU A 291 -16.40 -1.84 -3.06
C LEU A 291 -15.47 -2.51 -2.04
N SER A 292 -14.16 -2.50 -2.29
CA SER A 292 -13.21 -3.23 -1.46
C SER A 292 -13.10 -2.68 -0.03
N LEU A 293 -13.06 -1.35 0.16
CA LEU A 293 -13.06 -0.76 1.49
C LEU A 293 -14.38 -1.00 2.22
N GLY A 294 -15.52 -0.86 1.52
CA GLY A 294 -16.83 -1.13 2.13
C GLY A 294 -16.94 -2.57 2.62
N PHE A 295 -16.50 -3.53 1.83
CA PHE A 295 -16.53 -4.94 2.23
C PHE A 295 -15.45 -5.30 3.26
N ALA A 296 -14.29 -4.64 3.28
CA ALA A 296 -13.31 -4.81 4.34
C ALA A 296 -13.86 -4.37 5.70
N VAL A 297 -14.57 -3.22 5.76
CA VAL A 297 -15.31 -2.79 6.94
C VAL A 297 -16.36 -3.84 7.35
N PHE A 298 -17.12 -4.34 6.39
CA PHE A 298 -18.15 -5.35 6.64
C PHE A 298 -17.55 -6.67 7.17
N ILE A 299 -16.37 -7.10 6.67
CA ILE A 299 -15.65 -8.26 7.20
C ILE A 299 -15.31 -8.06 8.69
N GLY A 300 -14.83 -6.88 9.09
CA GLY A 300 -14.51 -6.58 10.49
C GLY A 300 -15.76 -6.66 11.39
N ILE A 301 -16.84 -6.02 10.96
CA ILE A 301 -18.13 -6.03 11.70
C ILE A 301 -18.69 -7.46 11.81
N LEU A 302 -18.79 -8.13 10.68
CA LEU A 302 -19.34 -9.49 10.61
C LEU A 302 -18.45 -10.49 11.35
N GLY A 303 -17.12 -10.33 11.21
CA GLY A 303 -16.14 -11.14 11.90
C GLY A 303 -16.33 -11.11 13.42
N ARG A 304 -16.60 -9.94 14.00
CA ARG A 304 -16.88 -9.79 15.44
C ARG A 304 -18.11 -10.60 15.87
N ALA A 305 -19.16 -10.61 15.05
CA ALA A 305 -20.39 -11.37 15.36
C ALA A 305 -20.26 -12.87 15.07
N TYR A 306 -19.48 -13.25 14.05
CA TYR A 306 -19.41 -14.63 13.54
C TYR A 306 -18.26 -15.45 14.15
N LEU A 307 -17.19 -14.77 14.62
CA LEU A 307 -15.96 -15.36 15.20
C LEU A 307 -15.61 -14.66 16.52
N PRO A 308 -16.48 -14.70 17.54
CA PRO A 308 -16.26 -14.00 18.80
C PRO A 308 -15.00 -14.45 19.55
N GLU A 309 -14.51 -15.65 19.29
CA GLU A 309 -13.32 -16.24 19.90
C GLU A 309 -12.01 -15.50 19.58
N LEU A 310 -11.96 -14.71 18.48
CA LEU A 310 -10.78 -13.95 18.11
C LEU A 310 -10.57 -12.68 18.94
N VAL A 311 -11.49 -12.33 19.83
CA VAL A 311 -11.35 -11.15 20.73
C VAL A 311 -10.09 -11.23 21.59
N ASN A 312 -9.74 -12.44 22.04
CA ASN A 312 -8.54 -12.71 22.85
C ASN A 312 -7.39 -13.30 22.02
N GLY A 313 -7.50 -13.30 20.70
CA GLY A 313 -6.53 -13.84 19.76
C GLY A 313 -5.93 -12.80 18.84
N ASN A 314 -5.40 -13.25 17.70
CA ASN A 314 -4.93 -12.36 16.66
C ASN A 314 -6.09 -11.92 15.74
N ASN A 315 -6.62 -10.73 15.97
CA ASN A 315 -7.72 -10.13 15.22
C ASN A 315 -7.41 -9.90 13.74
N GLU A 316 -6.15 -9.74 13.34
CA GLU A 316 -5.75 -9.62 11.93
C GLU A 316 -6.02 -10.91 11.14
N LYS A 317 -6.21 -12.06 11.81
CA LYS A 317 -6.60 -13.32 11.17
C LYS A 317 -8.10 -13.43 10.86
N VAL A 318 -8.92 -12.43 11.18
CA VAL A 318 -10.40 -12.50 11.05
C VAL A 318 -10.87 -12.95 9.67
N PHE A 319 -10.28 -12.46 8.60
CA PHE A 319 -10.66 -12.87 7.24
C PHE A 319 -10.21 -14.28 6.89
N ILE A 320 -9.01 -14.68 7.33
CA ILE A 320 -8.48 -16.04 7.17
C ILE A 320 -9.39 -17.06 7.88
N GLU A 321 -9.73 -16.80 9.13
CA GLU A 321 -10.57 -17.70 9.93
C GLU A 321 -12.02 -17.72 9.41
N MET A 322 -12.53 -16.58 8.88
CA MET A 322 -13.83 -16.53 8.22
C MET A 322 -13.86 -17.43 6.98
N ILE A 323 -12.84 -17.35 6.09
CA ILE A 323 -12.71 -18.26 4.94
C ILE A 323 -12.67 -19.72 5.38
N LYS A 324 -11.86 -20.04 6.38
CA LYS A 324 -11.75 -21.40 6.91
C LYS A 324 -13.10 -21.89 7.42
N LYS A 325 -13.77 -21.14 8.30
CA LYS A 325 -15.06 -21.54 8.88
C LYS A 325 -16.11 -21.73 7.79
N VAL A 326 -16.31 -20.76 6.91
CA VAL A 326 -17.31 -20.82 5.84
C VAL A 326 -17.06 -21.99 4.89
N PHE A 327 -15.87 -22.10 4.32
CA PHE A 327 -15.65 -23.00 3.19
C PHE A 327 -15.14 -24.41 3.61
N THR A 328 -14.50 -24.55 4.78
CA THR A 328 -14.07 -25.90 5.20
C THR A 328 -15.02 -26.56 6.19
N VAL A 329 -15.74 -25.79 7.01
CA VAL A 329 -16.66 -26.35 8.02
C VAL A 329 -18.09 -26.36 7.50
N GLU A 330 -18.65 -25.19 7.14
CA GLU A 330 -20.06 -25.06 6.74
C GLU A 330 -20.31 -25.66 5.34
N MET A 331 -19.55 -25.25 4.32
CA MET A 331 -19.74 -25.67 2.94
C MET A 331 -19.02 -26.98 2.59
N ARG A 332 -18.04 -27.41 3.37
CA ARG A 332 -17.20 -28.60 3.09
C ARG A 332 -16.54 -28.56 1.72
N ALA A 333 -16.10 -27.39 1.29
CA ALA A 333 -15.49 -27.10 -0.01
C ALA A 333 -14.04 -26.59 0.15
N PRO A 334 -13.09 -27.43 0.64
CA PRO A 334 -11.74 -26.99 1.03
C PRO A 334 -10.90 -26.44 -0.14
N PHE A 335 -11.14 -26.89 -1.36
CA PHE A 335 -10.48 -26.31 -2.55
C PHE A 335 -10.87 -24.86 -2.77
N ILE A 336 -12.16 -24.53 -2.58
CA ILE A 336 -12.66 -23.14 -2.67
C ILE A 336 -12.08 -22.30 -1.54
N ALA A 337 -11.97 -22.84 -0.31
CA ALA A 337 -11.25 -22.19 0.78
C ALA A 337 -9.83 -21.84 0.36
N GLY A 338 -9.12 -22.80 -0.24
CA GLY A 338 -7.76 -22.59 -0.75
C GLY A 338 -7.67 -21.47 -1.79
N LEU A 339 -8.62 -21.38 -2.73
CA LEU A 339 -8.66 -20.30 -3.73
C LEU A 339 -8.84 -18.91 -3.06
N PHE A 340 -9.73 -18.78 -2.07
CA PHE A 340 -9.90 -17.51 -1.37
C PHE A 340 -8.70 -17.16 -0.48
N LEU A 341 -8.05 -18.15 0.13
CA LEU A 341 -6.80 -17.95 0.86
C LEU A 341 -5.67 -17.53 -0.10
N CYS A 342 -5.64 -18.06 -1.34
CA CYS A 342 -4.75 -17.54 -2.39
C CYS A 342 -5.05 -16.07 -2.74
N GLY A 343 -6.27 -15.58 -2.55
CA GLY A 343 -6.59 -14.15 -2.68
C GLY A 343 -5.84 -13.29 -1.65
N ILE A 344 -5.68 -13.78 -0.42
CA ILE A 344 -4.86 -13.09 0.60
C ILE A 344 -3.38 -13.15 0.23
N LEU A 345 -2.89 -14.31 -0.20
CA LEU A 345 -1.51 -14.45 -0.69
C LEU A 345 -1.25 -13.56 -1.90
N ALA A 346 -2.22 -13.43 -2.81
CA ALA A 346 -2.19 -12.52 -3.95
C ALA A 346 -1.97 -11.07 -3.53
N ALA A 347 -2.74 -10.60 -2.53
CA ALA A 347 -2.59 -9.26 -1.96
C ALA A 347 -1.20 -9.01 -1.37
N ILE A 348 -0.65 -10.01 -0.69
CA ILE A 348 0.68 -9.94 -0.09
C ILE A 348 1.76 -9.88 -1.18
N MET A 349 1.67 -10.75 -2.18
CA MET A 349 2.67 -10.87 -3.26
C MET A 349 2.70 -9.63 -4.15
N SER A 350 1.53 -9.14 -4.61
CA SER A 350 1.42 -7.96 -5.48
C SER A 350 2.01 -6.70 -4.85
N THR A 351 1.88 -6.57 -3.54
CA THR A 351 2.42 -5.42 -2.82
C THR A 351 3.92 -5.57 -2.55
N ALA A 352 4.36 -6.72 -2.09
CA ALA A 352 5.77 -6.96 -1.75
C ALA A 352 6.69 -6.83 -2.96
N ASP A 353 6.35 -7.46 -4.10
CA ASP A 353 7.17 -7.40 -5.32
C ASP A 353 7.32 -5.98 -5.84
N SER A 354 6.30 -5.22 -5.70
CA SER A 354 6.23 -3.86 -6.17
C SER A 354 6.98 -2.86 -5.30
N GLN A 355 6.92 -3.03 -3.99
CA GLN A 355 7.73 -2.25 -3.05
C GLN A 355 9.22 -2.58 -3.23
N LEU A 356 9.53 -3.85 -3.45
CA LEU A 356 10.88 -4.30 -3.77
C LEU A 356 11.37 -3.71 -5.09
N LEU A 357 10.52 -3.68 -6.14
CA LEU A 357 10.86 -3.10 -7.44
C LEU A 357 11.10 -1.58 -7.36
N VAL A 358 10.25 -0.83 -6.65
CA VAL A 358 10.44 0.61 -6.46
C VAL A 358 11.67 0.91 -5.60
N SER A 359 11.93 0.15 -4.55
CA SER A 359 13.16 0.27 -3.77
C SER A 359 14.39 -0.01 -4.62
N ALA A 360 14.32 -1.04 -5.46
CA ALA A 360 15.40 -1.41 -6.36
C ALA A 360 15.66 -0.35 -7.43
N SER A 361 14.60 0.27 -8.00
CA SER A 361 14.76 1.37 -8.97
C SER A 361 15.39 2.59 -8.31
N SER A 362 14.98 2.94 -7.09
CA SER A 362 15.56 4.07 -6.35
C SER A 362 17.05 3.87 -6.05
N VAL A 363 17.49 2.65 -5.77
CA VAL A 363 18.92 2.36 -5.57
C VAL A 363 19.67 2.24 -6.88
N ALA A 364 19.15 1.49 -7.86
CA ALA A 364 19.86 1.17 -9.08
C ALA A 364 19.89 2.32 -10.11
N GLU A 365 18.73 2.94 -10.37
CA GLU A 365 18.64 4.06 -11.32
C GLU A 365 19.02 5.39 -10.68
N ASP A 366 18.40 5.72 -9.54
CA ASP A 366 18.57 7.05 -8.99
C ASP A 366 19.93 7.19 -8.28
N ILE A 367 20.29 6.28 -7.36
CA ILE A 367 21.52 6.40 -6.59
C ILE A 367 22.72 5.87 -7.40
N PHE A 368 22.69 4.62 -7.87
CA PHE A 368 23.87 4.00 -8.49
C PHE A 368 24.18 4.63 -9.85
N LYS A 369 23.26 4.56 -10.83
CA LYS A 369 23.44 5.15 -12.15
C LYS A 369 23.43 6.67 -12.12
N GLY A 370 22.50 7.26 -11.35
CA GLY A 370 22.33 8.70 -11.26
C GLY A 370 23.51 9.44 -10.61
N LEU A 371 24.09 8.88 -9.52
CA LEU A 371 25.13 9.54 -8.74
C LEU A 371 26.51 8.91 -8.89
N LEU A 372 26.61 7.56 -8.75
CA LEU A 372 27.89 6.88 -8.56
C LEU A 372 28.54 6.50 -9.88
N LYS A 373 27.76 6.02 -10.87
CA LYS A 373 28.30 5.51 -12.13
C LYS A 373 27.39 5.86 -13.31
N LYS A 374 27.47 7.10 -13.78
CA LYS A 374 26.61 7.66 -14.85
C LYS A 374 26.66 6.85 -16.16
N ASP A 375 27.79 6.21 -16.46
CA ASP A 375 28.00 5.43 -17.68
C ASP A 375 27.72 3.93 -17.47
N ALA A 376 26.99 3.56 -16.40
CA ALA A 376 26.65 2.16 -16.16
C ALA A 376 25.74 1.63 -17.27
N ASP A 377 26.10 0.48 -17.82
CA ASP A 377 25.27 -0.24 -18.78
C ASP A 377 24.02 -0.84 -18.12
N ASP A 378 22.97 -1.07 -18.88
CA ASP A 378 21.70 -1.58 -18.37
C ASP A 378 21.83 -2.91 -17.64
N LYS A 379 22.77 -3.78 -18.08
CA LYS A 379 23.04 -5.06 -17.42
C LYS A 379 23.57 -4.86 -16.00
N THR A 380 24.47 -3.91 -15.81
CA THR A 380 25.02 -3.57 -14.49
C THR A 380 23.94 -2.98 -13.59
N VAL A 381 23.10 -2.07 -14.11
CA VAL A 381 21.96 -1.49 -13.39
C VAL A 381 20.98 -2.58 -12.95
N MET A 382 20.63 -3.51 -13.84
CA MET A 382 19.75 -4.63 -13.50
C MET A 382 20.35 -5.57 -12.44
N ASN A 383 21.67 -5.78 -12.44
CA ASN A 383 22.34 -6.58 -11.40
C ASN A 383 22.29 -5.86 -10.04
N VAL A 384 22.54 -4.56 -10.01
CA VAL A 384 22.40 -3.74 -8.78
C VAL A 384 20.97 -3.80 -8.28
N SER A 385 19.96 -3.68 -9.17
CA SER A 385 18.55 -3.83 -8.82
C SER A 385 18.26 -5.17 -8.14
N ARG A 386 18.72 -6.28 -8.71
CA ARG A 386 18.52 -7.63 -8.13
C ARG A 386 19.17 -7.78 -6.75
N VAL A 387 20.39 -7.28 -6.59
CA VAL A 387 21.05 -7.28 -5.27
C VAL A 387 20.28 -6.44 -4.27
N THR A 388 19.77 -5.28 -4.68
CA THR A 388 18.95 -4.42 -3.83
C THR A 388 17.67 -5.12 -3.38
N VAL A 389 16.95 -5.80 -4.29
CA VAL A 389 15.77 -6.62 -3.94
C VAL A 389 16.12 -7.61 -2.83
N LEU A 390 17.22 -8.34 -2.98
CA LEU A 390 17.63 -9.32 -1.97
C LEU A 390 17.95 -8.67 -0.62
N VAL A 391 18.73 -7.59 -0.63
CA VAL A 391 19.11 -6.87 0.60
C VAL A 391 17.87 -6.33 1.33
N VAL A 392 16.99 -5.65 0.61
CA VAL A 392 15.73 -5.10 1.20
C VAL A 392 14.86 -6.23 1.75
N ALA A 393 14.73 -7.33 1.03
CA ALA A 393 13.92 -8.47 1.50
C ALA A 393 14.50 -9.13 2.76
N VAL A 394 15.84 -9.27 2.84
CA VAL A 394 16.50 -9.81 4.05
C VAL A 394 16.30 -8.87 5.25
N LEU A 395 16.46 -7.57 5.06
CA LEU A 395 16.23 -6.59 6.12
C LEU A 395 14.75 -6.54 6.55
N ALA A 396 13.82 -6.61 5.59
CA ALA A 396 12.39 -6.69 5.87
C ALA A 396 12.03 -7.97 6.66
N TYR A 397 12.65 -9.10 6.32
CA TYR A 397 12.52 -10.36 7.03
C TYR A 397 12.97 -10.25 8.51
N ILE A 398 14.08 -9.55 8.76
CA ILE A 398 14.57 -9.32 10.14
C ILE A 398 13.55 -8.48 10.94
N ILE A 399 12.94 -7.46 10.33
CA ILE A 399 11.90 -6.65 10.98
C ILE A 399 10.64 -7.50 11.25
N ALA A 400 10.23 -8.32 10.27
CA ALA A 400 9.06 -9.19 10.38
C ALA A 400 9.26 -10.36 11.36
N TRP A 401 10.49 -10.64 11.80
CA TRP A 401 10.81 -11.73 12.73
C TRP A 401 10.09 -11.60 14.09
N ASN A 402 9.77 -10.38 14.50
CA ASN A 402 9.01 -10.16 15.72
C ASN A 402 7.50 -10.41 15.49
N PRO A 403 6.91 -11.48 16.05
CA PRO A 403 5.50 -11.82 15.83
C PRO A 403 4.51 -10.82 16.45
N ASN A 404 4.99 -9.92 17.34
CA ASN A 404 4.17 -8.87 17.95
C ASN A 404 3.98 -7.65 17.02
N ASN A 405 4.71 -7.57 15.92
CA ASN A 405 4.50 -6.54 14.92
C ASN A 405 3.21 -6.83 14.15
N THR A 406 2.21 -5.97 14.33
CA THR A 406 0.96 -6.07 13.57
C THR A 406 1.15 -5.59 12.14
N VAL A 407 0.42 -6.19 11.19
CA VAL A 407 0.41 -5.76 9.79
C VAL A 407 -0.02 -4.30 9.70
N MET A 408 -1.12 -3.95 10.39
CA MET A 408 -1.65 -2.59 10.41
C MET A 408 -0.64 -1.58 10.99
N GLY A 409 0.08 -1.94 12.06
CA GLY A 409 1.09 -1.08 12.68
C GLY A 409 2.27 -0.79 11.76
N LEU A 410 2.82 -1.81 11.10
CA LEU A 410 3.92 -1.64 10.15
C LEU A 410 3.50 -0.81 8.92
N VAL A 411 2.29 -1.06 8.39
CA VAL A 411 1.74 -0.30 7.27
C VAL A 411 1.52 1.15 7.66
N SER A 412 0.93 1.43 8.81
CA SER A 412 0.63 2.79 9.24
C SER A 412 1.88 3.66 9.32
N ASN A 413 2.98 3.12 9.85
CA ASN A 413 4.27 3.82 9.94
C ASN A 413 4.87 4.14 8.56
N ALA A 414 4.90 3.15 7.67
CA ALA A 414 5.43 3.33 6.32
C ALA A 414 4.57 4.29 5.49
N TRP A 415 3.24 4.15 5.60
CA TRP A 415 2.27 5.01 4.94
C TRP A 415 2.39 6.46 5.41
N ALA A 416 2.53 6.67 6.72
CA ALA A 416 2.75 8.00 7.28
C ALA A 416 4.07 8.62 6.79
N GLY A 417 5.15 7.87 6.82
CA GLY A 417 6.47 8.36 6.42
C GLY A 417 6.54 8.80 4.96
N LEU A 418 6.08 7.95 4.05
CA LEU A 418 6.04 8.27 2.61
C LEU A 418 5.03 9.37 2.30
N GLY A 419 3.82 9.28 2.89
CA GLY A 419 2.75 10.25 2.69
C GLY A 419 3.12 11.65 3.16
N ALA A 420 3.77 11.77 4.33
CA ALA A 420 4.21 13.04 4.88
C ALA A 420 5.43 13.62 4.15
N ALA A 421 6.36 12.76 3.71
CA ALA A 421 7.54 13.22 2.98
C ALA A 421 7.20 13.74 1.57
N PHE A 422 6.42 12.98 0.82
CA PHE A 422 6.19 13.26 -0.60
C PHE A 422 4.84 13.92 -0.89
N GLY A 423 3.80 13.63 -0.12
CA GLY A 423 2.45 14.13 -0.40
C GLY A 423 2.36 15.64 -0.53
N PRO A 424 2.84 16.43 0.45
CA PRO A 424 2.87 17.88 0.34
C PRO A 424 3.65 18.37 -0.88
N LEU A 425 4.80 17.74 -1.16
CA LEU A 425 5.64 18.14 -2.29
C LEU A 425 5.00 17.83 -3.63
N VAL A 426 4.39 16.65 -3.80
CA VAL A 426 3.66 16.29 -5.03
C VAL A 426 2.54 17.30 -5.28
N VAL A 427 1.71 17.59 -4.28
CA VAL A 427 0.62 18.56 -4.41
C VAL A 427 1.18 19.94 -4.78
N MET A 428 2.17 20.43 -4.06
CA MET A 428 2.71 21.77 -4.28
C MET A 428 3.47 21.87 -5.60
N SER A 429 4.17 20.83 -6.04
CA SER A 429 4.87 20.79 -7.34
C SER A 429 3.94 20.94 -8.53
N LEU A 430 2.69 20.45 -8.40
CA LEU A 430 1.68 20.43 -9.47
C LEU A 430 0.72 21.64 -9.43
N TYR A 431 0.58 22.30 -8.27
CA TYR A 431 -0.46 23.31 -8.08
C TYR A 431 0.07 24.68 -7.68
N TRP A 432 1.30 24.80 -7.17
CA TRP A 432 1.85 26.05 -6.70
C TRP A 432 3.17 26.39 -7.40
N LYS A 433 3.11 27.28 -8.36
CA LYS A 433 4.26 27.67 -9.20
C LYS A 433 5.44 28.30 -8.41
N ARG A 434 5.20 28.78 -7.18
CA ARG A 434 6.24 29.39 -6.32
C ARG A 434 7.13 28.35 -5.63
N THR A 435 6.76 27.07 -5.63
CA THR A 435 7.58 25.98 -5.06
C THR A 435 8.94 25.95 -5.75
N ASN A 436 10.02 25.97 -4.94
CA ASN A 436 11.39 25.95 -5.41
C ASN A 436 12.20 24.81 -4.78
N PHE A 437 13.45 24.64 -5.22
CA PHE A 437 14.34 23.59 -4.75
C PHE A 437 14.52 23.57 -3.21
N PRO A 438 14.87 24.69 -2.51
CA PRO A 438 15.02 24.67 -1.06
C PRO A 438 13.73 24.29 -0.32
N GLY A 439 12.58 24.77 -0.82
CA GLY A 439 11.27 24.42 -0.26
C GLY A 439 10.95 22.95 -0.43
N ALA A 440 11.28 22.37 -1.59
CA ALA A 440 11.10 20.96 -1.85
C ALA A 440 11.92 20.07 -0.89
N VAL A 441 13.20 20.38 -0.70
CA VAL A 441 14.07 19.68 0.27
C VAL A 441 13.52 19.79 1.68
N ALA A 442 13.17 21.02 2.10
CA ALA A 442 12.62 21.28 3.44
C ALA A 442 11.35 20.46 3.69
N GLY A 443 10.45 20.36 2.70
CA GLY A 443 9.22 19.61 2.83
C GLY A 443 9.43 18.12 3.04
N ILE A 444 10.27 17.48 2.21
CA ILE A 444 10.58 16.04 2.35
C ILE A 444 11.21 15.76 3.72
N VAL A 445 12.24 16.51 4.08
CA VAL A 445 12.98 16.29 5.33
C VAL A 445 12.09 16.52 6.55
N THR A 446 11.33 17.62 6.57
CA THR A 446 10.43 17.93 7.69
C THR A 446 9.32 16.89 7.81
N GLY A 447 8.69 16.50 6.70
CA GLY A 447 7.62 15.50 6.72
C GLY A 447 8.10 14.15 7.23
N ALA A 448 9.22 13.64 6.70
CA ALA A 448 9.81 12.38 7.14
C ALA A 448 10.24 12.40 8.61
N LEU A 449 10.98 13.43 9.04
CA LEU A 449 11.44 13.55 10.42
C LEU A 449 10.31 13.74 11.41
N ALA A 450 9.26 14.48 11.05
CA ALA A 450 8.10 14.66 11.91
C ALA A 450 7.43 13.32 12.25
N VAL A 451 7.28 12.42 11.28
CA VAL A 451 6.73 11.07 11.51
C VAL A 451 7.65 10.25 12.40
N ILE A 452 8.96 10.26 12.14
CA ILE A 452 9.94 9.52 12.96
C ILE A 452 9.92 10.01 14.40
N ILE A 453 9.93 11.33 14.62
CA ILE A 453 9.89 11.92 15.96
C ILE A 453 8.57 11.57 16.67
N TRP A 454 7.44 11.65 15.96
CA TRP A 454 6.11 11.42 16.50
C TRP A 454 5.90 9.99 16.98
N ASP A 455 6.37 9.01 16.20
CA ASP A 455 6.07 7.59 16.43
C ASP A 455 7.16 6.85 17.22
N TYR A 456 8.42 7.35 17.21
CA TYR A 456 9.54 6.57 17.76
C TYR A 456 10.29 7.25 18.91
N ILE A 457 10.18 8.58 19.06
CA ILE A 457 10.91 9.29 20.13
C ILE A 457 10.01 9.49 21.34
N PRO A 458 10.34 8.92 22.53
CA PRO A 458 9.56 9.08 23.73
C PRO A 458 9.78 10.47 24.34
N LEU A 459 8.88 11.41 24.06
CA LEU A 459 8.98 12.82 24.50
C LEU A 459 8.07 13.17 25.68
N VAL A 460 7.01 12.40 25.92
CA VAL A 460 5.99 12.69 26.93
C VAL A 460 5.88 11.54 27.93
N GLY A 461 6.41 11.72 29.12
CA GLY A 461 6.30 10.71 30.20
C GLY A 461 6.81 9.32 29.83
N GLY A 462 7.85 9.24 28.97
CA GLY A 462 8.38 7.96 28.47
C GLY A 462 7.55 7.33 27.33
N GLN A 463 6.53 8.03 26.85
CA GLN A 463 5.72 7.61 25.69
C GLN A 463 6.01 8.48 24.47
N THR A 464 5.79 7.92 23.26
CA THR A 464 5.83 8.68 22.01
C THR A 464 4.62 9.61 21.92
N LEU A 465 4.72 10.67 21.11
CA LEU A 465 3.63 11.62 20.89
C LEU A 465 2.40 10.92 20.26
N GLY A 466 2.62 9.96 19.37
CA GLY A 466 1.55 9.17 18.78
C GLY A 466 0.74 8.41 19.84
N LYS A 467 1.40 7.74 20.78
CA LYS A 467 0.74 7.03 21.89
C LYS A 467 0.06 7.97 22.86
N ALA A 468 0.72 9.09 23.21
CA ALA A 468 0.19 10.05 24.19
C ALA A 468 -1.05 10.80 23.69
N THR A 469 -1.14 11.08 22.39
CA THR A 469 -2.23 11.86 21.78
C THR A 469 -3.29 11.01 21.08
N GLY A 470 -2.94 9.80 20.65
CA GLY A 470 -3.75 8.97 19.75
C GLY A 470 -3.86 9.51 18.33
N LEU A 471 -3.20 10.65 18.02
CA LEU A 471 -3.27 11.28 16.70
C LEU A 471 -2.28 10.63 15.73
N TYR A 472 -2.77 10.27 14.56
CA TYR A 472 -1.97 9.65 13.51
C TYR A 472 -0.86 10.58 12.99
N SER A 473 0.36 10.10 12.99
CA SER A 473 1.57 10.87 12.64
C SER A 473 1.55 11.48 11.24
N LEU A 474 0.84 10.86 10.29
CA LEU A 474 0.69 11.40 8.93
C LEU A 474 0.04 12.78 8.91
N VAL A 475 -0.98 13.02 9.76
CA VAL A 475 -1.67 14.31 9.83
C VAL A 475 -0.68 15.42 10.18
N VAL A 476 0.13 15.16 11.19
CA VAL A 476 1.14 16.11 11.68
C VAL A 476 2.28 16.27 10.68
N GLY A 477 2.83 15.16 10.20
CA GLY A 477 3.94 15.16 9.24
C GLY A 477 3.58 15.84 7.91
N PHE A 478 2.38 15.57 7.38
CA PHE A 478 1.88 16.22 6.16
C PHE A 478 1.71 17.73 6.36
N GLY A 479 1.10 18.14 7.48
CA GLY A 479 0.89 19.55 7.80
C GLY A 479 2.21 20.30 7.98
N LEU A 480 3.15 19.76 8.73
CA LEU A 480 4.48 20.37 8.95
C LEU A 480 5.30 20.40 7.65
N GLY A 481 5.26 19.34 6.84
CA GLY A 481 5.90 19.30 5.53
C GLY A 481 5.34 20.38 4.58
N LEU A 482 4.02 20.56 4.55
CA LEU A 482 3.38 21.62 3.76
C LEU A 482 3.79 23.02 4.23
N ILE A 483 3.79 23.27 5.54
CA ILE A 483 4.23 24.55 6.13
C ILE A 483 5.70 24.81 5.77
N ALA A 484 6.57 23.82 5.88
CA ALA A 484 7.99 23.94 5.54
C ALA A 484 8.19 24.29 4.05
N ILE A 485 7.46 23.64 3.14
CA ILE A 485 7.50 23.98 1.69
C ILE A 485 7.14 25.44 1.49
N ILE A 486 6.03 25.89 2.05
CA ILE A 486 5.53 27.25 1.87
C ILE A 486 6.51 28.26 2.45
N ALA A 487 6.90 28.10 3.72
CA ALA A 487 7.75 29.04 4.42
C ALA A 487 9.13 29.17 3.75
N VAL A 488 9.79 28.05 3.45
CA VAL A 488 11.12 28.06 2.84
C VAL A 488 11.05 28.53 1.38
N SER A 489 10.03 28.12 0.61
CA SER A 489 9.87 28.64 -0.74
C SER A 489 9.66 30.15 -0.78
N LEU A 490 8.91 30.73 0.15
CA LEU A 490 8.70 32.18 0.22
C LEU A 490 9.95 32.93 0.70
N ALA A 491 10.70 32.35 1.64
CA ALA A 491 11.91 32.94 2.23
C ALA A 491 13.14 32.87 1.30
N THR A 492 13.11 32.04 0.25
CA THR A 492 14.26 31.83 -0.64
C THR A 492 13.99 32.36 -2.05
N LYS A 493 15.02 32.35 -2.92
CA LYS A 493 14.94 32.86 -4.28
C LYS A 493 13.77 32.21 -5.06
N ALA A 494 13.06 33.01 -5.85
CA ALA A 494 11.98 32.53 -6.71
C ALA A 494 12.48 31.48 -7.72
N PRO A 495 11.61 30.57 -8.19
CA PRO A 495 11.92 29.67 -9.30
C PRO A 495 12.39 30.46 -10.54
N SER A 496 13.23 29.83 -11.38
CA SER A 496 13.68 30.43 -12.63
C SER A 496 12.52 30.65 -13.61
N GLU A 497 12.69 31.53 -14.56
CA GLU A 497 11.69 31.76 -15.62
C GLU A 497 11.40 30.49 -16.42
N GLU A 498 12.43 29.67 -16.67
CA GLU A 498 12.30 28.37 -17.30
C GLU A 498 11.38 27.41 -16.50
N MET A 499 11.59 27.27 -15.20
CA MET A 499 10.73 26.47 -14.34
C MET A 499 9.27 26.99 -14.30
N LEU A 500 9.08 28.31 -14.36
CA LEU A 500 7.74 28.92 -14.43
C LEU A 500 7.07 28.65 -15.76
N GLN A 501 7.84 28.72 -16.87
CA GLN A 501 7.34 28.42 -18.21
C GLN A 501 6.94 26.94 -18.33
N GLU A 502 7.76 26.01 -17.85
CA GLU A 502 7.44 24.58 -17.80
C GLU A 502 6.13 24.32 -17.03
N PHE A 503 5.95 24.98 -15.89
CA PHE A 503 4.74 24.87 -15.10
C PHE A 503 3.50 25.33 -15.87
N GLU A 504 3.56 26.48 -16.57
CA GLU A 504 2.45 27.01 -17.37
C GLU A 504 2.20 26.14 -18.61
N ASP A 505 3.24 25.58 -19.25
CA ASP A 505 3.10 24.66 -20.39
C ASP A 505 2.35 23.39 -20.01
N VAL A 506 2.72 22.75 -18.88
CA VAL A 506 2.02 21.57 -18.37
C VAL A 506 0.57 21.91 -18.00
N LYS A 507 0.33 23.07 -17.39
CA LYS A 507 -1.01 23.54 -17.04
C LYS A 507 -1.88 23.77 -18.28
N ALA A 508 -1.29 24.31 -19.36
CA ALA A 508 -1.95 24.56 -20.62
C ALA A 508 -2.01 23.34 -21.56
N ASN A 509 -1.51 22.18 -21.12
CA ASN A 509 -1.38 20.95 -21.92
C ASN A 509 -0.56 21.13 -23.19
N ARG A 510 0.48 21.95 -23.14
CA ARG A 510 1.50 22.13 -24.17
C ARG A 510 2.71 21.26 -23.80
N LEU A 511 2.73 20.01 -24.30
CA LEU A 511 3.78 19.03 -24.04
C LEU A 511 4.79 18.97 -25.18
#